data_a7e5a69966aed372b392c6d4dcdfd346
#
_entry.id   a7e5a69966aed372b392c6d4dcdfd346
#
_cell.length_a   1.000
_cell.length_b   1.000
_cell.length_c   1.000
_cell.angle_alpha   90.00
_cell.angle_beta   90.00
_cell.angle_gamma   90.00
#
_symmetry.space_group_name_H-M   'P 1'
#
loop_
_entity.id
_entity.type
_entity.pdbx_description
1 polymer ?
#
loop_
_entity_poly.entity_id
_entity_poly.type
_entity_poly.pdbx_seq_one_letter_code
_entity_poly.pdbx_strand_id
1 'polypeptide(L)'
;VEVYRPPLANSAPGGLYGAATILENNTRLQFGMKVETANCGPSWVWPIDCDATPPDPSPKGEEGRNDWTEHTFSGDVIGSHDDCSALVPAAEAAQRAEQLLRLHESVRVEQELVPRLLAMADTPTTVTGLVAAVGALEEAVAGFGFTGVIHAAPHLAAALYAAQLVRTVNGKPVSPLGHRWAFGAGYAELDGTLVATGPVVVHRGPVIPSSGPDYPHNERLDVAEREVVVTWECWTTAVTIGA
;
A
#
# COMPACT_ATOMS: atom_id res chain seq x y z
N VAL A 1 -1.97 34.85 -28.22
CA VAL A 1 -0.98 33.97 -27.56
C VAL A 1 -1.33 32.55 -27.93
N GLU A 2 -0.36 31.82 -28.49
CA GLU A 2 -0.52 30.40 -28.81
C GLU A 2 -0.41 29.60 -27.52
N VAL A 3 -1.36 28.67 -27.30
CA VAL A 3 -1.42 27.83 -26.10
C VAL A 3 -0.85 26.47 -26.44
N TYR A 4 0.29 26.12 -25.87
CA TYR A 4 0.86 24.78 -25.94
C TYR A 4 0.26 23.90 -24.85
N ARG A 5 -0.26 22.72 -25.24
CA ARG A 5 -0.73 21.69 -24.30
C ARG A 5 0.26 20.54 -24.27
N PRO A 6 0.98 20.31 -23.16
CA PRO A 6 1.89 19.18 -23.07
C PRO A 6 1.12 17.84 -23.06
N PRO A 7 1.77 16.73 -23.47
CA PRO A 7 1.16 15.41 -23.37
C PRO A 7 0.86 15.06 -21.91
N LEU A 8 -0.17 14.23 -21.71
CA LEU A 8 -0.56 13.79 -20.38
C LEU A 8 0.56 12.96 -19.75
N ALA A 9 0.96 13.31 -18.52
CA ALA A 9 1.93 12.57 -17.73
C ALA A 9 1.31 11.31 -17.11
N ASN A 10 2.15 10.33 -16.77
CA ASN A 10 1.77 9.15 -16.02
C ASN A 10 2.26 9.27 -14.57
N SER A 11 1.55 8.63 -13.62
CA SER A 11 2.00 8.52 -12.24
C SER A 11 3.34 7.78 -12.13
N ALA A 12 4.13 8.12 -11.10
CA ALA A 12 5.41 7.47 -10.85
C ALA A 12 5.22 5.99 -10.48
N PRO A 13 6.00 5.06 -11.03
CA PRO A 13 5.79 3.61 -10.83
C PRO A 13 6.37 3.07 -9.51
N GLY A 14 7.14 3.86 -8.77
CA GLY A 14 7.95 3.39 -7.64
C GLY A 14 7.21 3.27 -6.29
N GLY A 15 5.95 3.69 -6.22
CA GLY A 15 5.15 3.70 -4.99
C GLY A 15 4.34 2.42 -4.76
N LEU A 16 3.33 2.54 -3.90
CA LEU A 16 2.43 1.45 -3.51
C LEU A 16 1.84 0.73 -4.72
N TYR A 17 1.34 1.46 -5.70
CA TYR A 17 0.70 0.89 -6.88
C TYR A 17 1.65 0.05 -7.76
N GLY A 18 2.95 0.30 -7.68
CA GLY A 18 3.99 -0.52 -8.31
C GLY A 18 4.28 -1.81 -7.54
N ALA A 19 4.13 -1.80 -6.22
CA ALA A 19 4.43 -2.92 -5.33
C ALA A 19 3.21 -3.83 -5.07
N ALA A 20 2.00 -3.27 -5.00
CA ALA A 20 0.77 -3.96 -4.69
C ALA A 20 0.15 -4.70 -5.90
N THR A 21 -0.87 -5.49 -5.62
CA THR A 21 -1.82 -5.98 -6.63
C THR A 21 -2.98 -4.99 -6.71
N ILE A 22 -3.32 -4.54 -7.92
CA ILE A 22 -4.43 -3.62 -8.14
C ILE A 22 -5.65 -4.40 -8.61
N LEU A 23 -6.79 -4.21 -7.93
CA LEU A 23 -8.07 -4.78 -8.31
C LEU A 23 -9.07 -3.65 -8.59
N GLU A 24 -9.57 -3.63 -9.82
CA GLU A 24 -10.63 -2.71 -10.21
C GLU A 24 -11.99 -3.32 -9.87
N ASN A 25 -12.79 -2.60 -9.09
CA ASN A 25 -14.11 -3.01 -8.65
C ASN A 25 -15.18 -2.21 -9.40
N ASN A 26 -16.25 -2.87 -9.81
CA ASN A 26 -17.37 -2.24 -10.49
C ASN A 26 -18.42 -1.67 -9.50
N THR A 27 -18.22 -1.89 -8.21
CA THR A 27 -19.10 -1.44 -7.13
C THR A 27 -18.40 -0.46 -6.21
N ARG A 28 -19.19 0.35 -5.51
CA ARG A 28 -18.66 1.26 -4.48
C ARG A 28 -18.10 0.49 -3.30
N LEU A 29 -17.06 1.06 -2.68
CA LEU A 29 -16.31 0.47 -1.56
C LEU A 29 -16.56 1.23 -0.23
N GLN A 30 -17.65 1.98 -0.13
CA GLN A 30 -17.97 2.91 0.97
C GLN A 30 -17.98 2.28 2.38
N PHE A 31 -18.12 0.96 2.49
CA PHE A 31 -18.13 0.25 3.76
C PHE A 31 -16.78 -0.41 4.11
N GLY A 32 -15.76 -0.14 3.30
CA GLY A 32 -14.48 -0.82 3.42
C GLY A 32 -14.55 -2.28 2.99
N MET A 33 -13.57 -3.07 3.41
CA MET A 33 -13.46 -4.50 3.09
C MET A 33 -13.08 -5.31 4.32
N LYS A 34 -13.66 -6.50 4.43
CA LYS A 34 -13.22 -7.54 5.35
C LYS A 34 -12.31 -8.51 4.61
N VAL A 35 -11.19 -8.84 5.21
CA VAL A 35 -10.23 -9.82 4.70
C VAL A 35 -10.19 -11.00 5.66
N GLU A 36 -10.47 -12.19 5.15
CA GLU A 36 -10.26 -13.43 5.88
C GLU A 36 -8.81 -13.88 5.71
N THR A 37 -8.09 -14.02 6.82
CA THR A 37 -6.65 -14.28 6.80
C THR A 37 -6.33 -15.78 6.71
N ALA A 38 -6.59 -16.38 5.57
CA ALA A 38 -6.39 -17.81 5.35
C ALA A 38 -4.91 -18.24 5.38
N ASN A 39 -3.99 -17.33 5.01
CA ASN A 39 -2.57 -17.64 4.87
C ASN A 39 -1.78 -17.51 6.17
N CYS A 40 -2.40 -17.08 7.26
CA CYS A 40 -1.74 -16.79 8.54
C CYS A 40 -1.84 -17.91 9.56
N GLY A 41 -2.39 -19.05 9.15
CA GLY A 41 -2.60 -20.18 10.02
C GLY A 41 -1.30 -20.83 10.50
N PRO A 42 -1.33 -21.49 11.66
CA PRO A 42 -0.17 -22.19 12.20
C PRO A 42 0.18 -23.41 11.35
N SER A 43 1.46 -23.68 11.23
CA SER A 43 1.99 -24.94 10.68
C SER A 43 2.66 -25.77 11.76
N TRP A 44 2.70 -27.07 11.57
CA TRP A 44 3.28 -27.98 12.56
C TRP A 44 4.04 -29.11 11.87
N VAL A 45 4.96 -29.71 12.65
CA VAL A 45 5.72 -30.90 12.24
C VAL A 45 5.27 -32.06 13.12
N TRP A 46 4.98 -33.18 12.49
CA TRP A 46 4.67 -34.43 13.20
C TRP A 46 5.76 -35.47 12.88
N PRO A 47 6.32 -36.13 13.89
CA PRO A 47 7.31 -37.19 13.65
C PRO A 47 6.69 -38.37 12.86
N ILE A 48 7.47 -38.92 11.95
CA ILE A 48 7.05 -40.09 11.13
C ILE A 48 7.20 -41.38 11.92
N ASP A 49 8.09 -41.40 12.92
CA ASP A 49 8.40 -42.57 13.71
C ASP A 49 7.18 -43.07 14.50
N CYS A 50 6.89 -44.35 14.43
CA CYS A 50 5.78 -44.98 15.12
C CYS A 50 5.91 -44.91 16.66
N ASP A 51 7.13 -44.81 17.17
CA ASP A 51 7.43 -44.69 18.61
C ASP A 51 7.58 -43.22 19.08
N ALA A 52 7.40 -42.24 18.18
CA ALA A 52 7.53 -40.84 18.52
C ALA A 52 6.41 -40.38 19.46
N THR A 53 6.79 -39.69 20.53
CA THR A 53 5.84 -39.06 21.42
C THR A 53 5.18 -37.90 20.69
N PRO A 54 3.84 -37.83 20.59
CA PRO A 54 3.15 -36.69 20.02
C PRO A 54 3.51 -35.38 20.74
N PRO A 55 3.57 -34.25 20.04
CA PRO A 55 3.68 -32.94 20.71
C PRO A 55 2.53 -32.74 21.70
N ASP A 56 2.82 -32.12 22.86
CA ASP A 56 1.82 -31.76 23.85
C ASP A 56 1.88 -30.25 24.11
N PRO A 57 0.83 -29.47 23.85
CA PRO A 57 -0.49 -29.90 23.32
C PRO A 57 -0.40 -30.36 21.84
N SER A 58 -1.32 -31.25 21.46
CA SER A 58 -1.37 -31.75 20.09
C SER A 58 -1.77 -30.64 19.12
N PRO A 59 -0.95 -30.32 18.11
CA PRO A 59 -1.30 -29.29 17.12
C PRO A 59 -2.49 -29.67 16.23
N LYS A 60 -2.96 -30.92 16.30
CA LYS A 60 -4.17 -31.38 15.62
C LYS A 60 -5.44 -31.20 16.43
N GLY A 61 -5.35 -30.72 17.66
CA GLY A 61 -6.48 -30.40 18.54
C GLY A 61 -7.15 -29.06 18.22
N GLU A 62 -8.12 -28.69 19.04
CA GLU A 62 -8.83 -27.39 18.88
C GLU A 62 -7.91 -26.19 19.04
N GLU A 63 -6.88 -26.30 19.88
CA GLU A 63 -5.88 -25.26 20.13
C GLU A 63 -4.98 -24.99 18.93
N GLY A 64 -4.86 -25.92 17.99
CA GLY A 64 -4.11 -25.77 16.73
C GLY A 64 -4.97 -25.32 15.54
N ARG A 65 -6.25 -25.03 15.77
CA ARG A 65 -7.10 -24.51 14.68
C ARG A 65 -6.75 -23.07 14.39
N ASN A 66 -6.78 -22.74 13.11
CA ASN A 66 -6.69 -21.37 12.68
C ASN A 66 -8.00 -20.65 13.06
N ASP A 67 -7.94 -19.74 14.00
CA ASP A 67 -9.02 -18.78 14.22
C ASP A 67 -8.95 -17.80 13.03
N TRP A 68 -9.86 -17.98 12.09
CA TRP A 68 -10.02 -17.08 10.94
C TRP A 68 -10.28 -15.65 11.44
N THR A 69 -9.21 -14.92 11.69
CA THR A 69 -9.31 -13.54 12.10
C THR A 69 -9.72 -12.70 10.88
N GLU A 70 -10.88 -12.08 11.00
CA GLU A 70 -11.33 -11.10 10.03
C GLU A 70 -10.69 -9.74 10.34
N HIS A 71 -9.93 -9.20 9.41
CA HIS A 71 -9.48 -7.81 9.46
C HIS A 71 -10.40 -6.93 8.63
N THR A 72 -10.88 -5.85 9.24
CA THR A 72 -11.69 -4.84 8.54
C THR A 72 -10.82 -3.65 8.18
N PHE A 73 -10.76 -3.32 6.89
CA PHE A 73 -10.05 -2.17 6.36
C PHE A 73 -11.07 -1.11 5.91
N SER A 74 -10.91 0.12 6.40
CA SER A 74 -11.72 1.25 5.96
C SER A 74 -11.31 1.70 4.55
N GLY A 75 -12.27 2.25 3.81
CA GLY A 75 -12.01 2.90 2.53
C GLY A 75 -11.85 4.41 2.67
N ASP A 76 -11.17 4.99 1.70
CA ASP A 76 -11.00 6.44 1.53
C ASP A 76 -11.61 6.87 0.20
N VAL A 77 -12.12 8.10 0.15
CA VAL A 77 -12.48 8.76 -1.10
C VAL A 77 -11.32 9.65 -1.50
N ILE A 78 -10.73 9.34 -2.64
CA ILE A 78 -9.67 10.14 -3.24
C ILE A 78 -10.24 10.94 -4.39
N GLY A 79 -10.04 12.24 -4.39
CA GLY A 79 -10.59 13.15 -5.39
C GLY A 79 -9.60 14.18 -5.88
N SER A 80 -9.91 14.72 -7.05
CA SER A 80 -9.27 15.88 -7.64
C SER A 80 -10.32 16.74 -8.33
N HIS A 81 -10.02 18.01 -8.49
CA HIS A 81 -10.93 18.92 -9.15
C HIS A 81 -10.20 19.85 -10.14
N ASP A 82 -10.96 20.35 -11.10
CA ASP A 82 -10.58 21.49 -11.93
C ASP A 82 -11.61 22.59 -11.73
N ASP A 83 -11.10 23.77 -11.38
CA ASP A 83 -11.89 24.96 -11.17
C ASP A 83 -11.60 25.93 -12.32
N CYS A 84 -12.58 26.23 -13.12
CA CYS A 84 -12.37 26.98 -14.35
C CYS A 84 -13.56 27.88 -14.70
N SER A 85 -13.29 28.85 -15.58
CA SER A 85 -14.35 29.70 -16.13
C SER A 85 -15.47 28.86 -16.75
N ALA A 86 -16.71 29.25 -16.54
CA ALA A 86 -17.89 28.63 -17.14
C ALA A 86 -17.86 28.58 -18.69
N LEU A 87 -16.96 29.34 -19.31
CA LEU A 87 -16.75 29.32 -20.76
C LEU A 87 -15.89 28.14 -21.26
N VAL A 88 -15.15 27.46 -20.36
CA VAL A 88 -14.40 26.25 -20.72
C VAL A 88 -15.41 25.11 -20.99
N PRO A 89 -15.23 24.31 -22.06
CA PRO A 89 -16.09 23.18 -22.32
C PRO A 89 -16.09 22.18 -21.16
N ALA A 90 -17.27 21.72 -20.74
CA ALA A 90 -17.44 20.78 -19.62
C ALA A 90 -16.56 19.53 -19.74
N ALA A 91 -16.48 18.95 -20.92
CA ALA A 91 -15.67 17.76 -21.18
C ALA A 91 -14.17 18.01 -20.98
N GLU A 92 -13.70 19.22 -21.23
CA GLU A 92 -12.29 19.58 -21.04
C GLU A 92 -11.97 19.71 -19.54
N ALA A 93 -12.83 20.36 -18.76
CA ALA A 93 -12.65 20.49 -17.32
C ALA A 93 -12.72 19.13 -16.60
N ALA A 94 -13.70 18.30 -16.95
CA ALA A 94 -13.81 16.93 -16.43
C ALA A 94 -12.56 16.10 -16.76
N GLN A 95 -12.03 16.18 -17.98
CA GLN A 95 -10.81 15.47 -18.37
C GLN A 95 -9.59 15.92 -17.57
N ARG A 96 -9.50 17.22 -17.22
CA ARG A 96 -8.41 17.73 -16.37
C ARG A 96 -8.53 17.20 -14.94
N ALA A 97 -9.73 17.19 -14.36
CA ALA A 97 -9.98 16.62 -13.03
C ALA A 97 -9.60 15.13 -12.98
N GLU A 98 -10.02 14.33 -13.98
CA GLU A 98 -9.65 12.92 -14.08
C GLU A 98 -8.14 12.72 -14.24
N GLN A 99 -7.46 13.57 -15.02
CA GLN A 99 -6.01 13.52 -15.18
C GLN A 99 -5.28 13.82 -13.87
N LEU A 100 -5.74 14.80 -13.11
CA LEU A 100 -5.17 15.14 -11.80
C LEU A 100 -5.38 14.00 -10.81
N LEU A 101 -6.58 13.40 -10.78
CA LEU A 101 -6.83 12.20 -9.98
C LEU A 101 -5.86 11.09 -10.34
N ARG A 102 -5.70 10.77 -11.63
CA ARG A 102 -4.77 9.72 -12.10
C ARG A 102 -3.32 9.95 -11.66
N LEU A 103 -2.88 11.20 -11.60
CA LEU A 103 -1.52 11.55 -11.19
C LEU A 103 -1.29 11.46 -9.69
N HIS A 104 -2.28 11.88 -8.91
CA HIS A 104 -2.11 12.09 -7.47
C HIS A 104 -2.73 11.01 -6.59
N GLU A 105 -3.59 10.15 -7.14
CA GLU A 105 -4.30 9.11 -6.40
C GLU A 105 -3.36 8.25 -5.56
N SER A 106 -2.30 7.69 -6.16
CA SER A 106 -1.37 6.81 -5.43
C SER A 106 -0.68 7.51 -4.26
N VAL A 107 -0.30 8.78 -4.45
CA VAL A 107 0.37 9.56 -3.40
C VAL A 107 -0.59 9.84 -2.24
N ARG A 108 -1.86 10.17 -2.53
CA ARG A 108 -2.87 10.40 -1.50
C ARG A 108 -3.20 9.13 -0.74
N VAL A 109 -3.35 8.01 -1.44
CA VAL A 109 -3.57 6.69 -0.81
C VAL A 109 -2.40 6.32 0.11
N GLU A 110 -1.17 6.57 -0.30
CA GLU A 110 0.01 6.33 0.53
C GLU A 110 0.02 7.21 1.79
N GLN A 111 -0.36 8.49 1.67
CA GLN A 111 -0.45 9.41 2.81
C GLN A 111 -1.48 8.94 3.85
N GLU A 112 -2.67 8.52 3.40
CA GLU A 112 -3.71 7.97 4.28
C GLU A 112 -3.35 6.60 4.86
N LEU A 113 -2.48 5.85 4.16
CA LEU A 113 -2.03 4.54 4.62
C LEU A 113 -1.00 4.62 5.74
N VAL A 114 -0.11 5.62 5.77
CA VAL A 114 0.97 5.75 6.76
C VAL A 114 0.49 5.63 8.20
N PRO A 115 -0.49 6.41 8.68
CA PRO A 115 -0.96 6.31 10.06
C PRO A 115 -1.53 4.92 10.38
N ARG A 116 -2.14 4.25 9.42
CA ARG A 116 -2.68 2.88 9.60
C ARG A 116 -1.56 1.85 9.72
N LEU A 117 -0.53 1.95 8.88
CA LEU A 117 0.66 1.09 8.95
C LEU A 117 1.32 1.21 10.32
N LEU A 118 1.53 2.43 10.81
CA LEU A 118 2.16 2.68 12.11
C LEU A 118 1.28 2.25 13.28
N ALA A 119 -0.04 2.36 13.16
CA ALA A 119 -0.97 1.93 14.20
C ALA A 119 -1.13 0.40 14.29
N MET A 120 -0.95 -0.30 13.18
CA MET A 120 -1.07 -1.77 13.11
C MET A 120 0.26 -2.49 13.33
N ALA A 121 1.38 -1.78 13.16
CA ALA A 121 2.70 -2.33 13.46
C ALA A 121 2.91 -2.39 14.98
N ASP A 122 3.66 -3.41 15.42
CA ASP A 122 4.20 -3.43 16.77
C ASP A 122 5.13 -2.22 16.99
N THR A 123 5.45 -1.93 18.25
CA THR A 123 6.42 -0.87 18.58
C THR A 123 7.71 -1.07 17.79
N PRO A 124 8.13 -0.11 16.94
CA PRO A 124 9.28 -0.28 16.07
C PRO A 124 10.56 -0.55 16.87
N THR A 125 11.29 -1.59 16.51
CA THR A 125 12.63 -1.82 17.05
C THR A 125 13.62 -0.87 16.38
N THR A 126 14.41 -0.15 17.19
CA THR A 126 15.44 0.73 16.65
C THR A 126 16.76 -0.04 16.47
N VAL A 127 17.32 0.02 15.27
CA VAL A 127 18.60 -0.61 14.93
C VAL A 127 19.52 0.38 14.20
N THR A 128 20.83 0.22 14.33
CA THR A 128 21.80 1.14 13.73
C THR A 128 22.12 0.73 12.29
N GLY A 129 21.78 1.62 11.35
CA GLY A 129 22.14 1.52 9.95
C GLY A 129 21.18 0.68 9.09
N LEU A 130 21.21 0.94 7.79
CA LEU A 130 20.30 0.38 6.79
C LEU A 130 20.34 -1.16 6.69
N VAL A 131 21.53 -1.74 6.73
CA VAL A 131 21.71 -3.19 6.59
C VAL A 131 21.05 -3.94 7.75
N ALA A 132 21.27 -3.46 8.99
CA ALA A 132 20.66 -4.06 10.17
C ALA A 132 19.14 -3.87 10.17
N ALA A 133 18.65 -2.70 9.72
CA ALA A 133 17.22 -2.44 9.65
C ALA A 133 16.49 -3.37 8.66
N VAL A 134 17.04 -3.55 7.46
CA VAL A 134 16.46 -4.47 6.48
C VAL A 134 16.58 -5.91 6.94
N GLY A 135 17.72 -6.31 7.52
CA GLY A 135 17.92 -7.65 8.06
C GLY A 135 16.93 -8.00 9.17
N ALA A 136 16.74 -7.09 10.14
CA ALA A 136 15.78 -7.29 11.23
C ALA A 136 14.32 -7.37 10.71
N LEU A 137 14.00 -6.55 9.71
CA LEU A 137 12.68 -6.56 9.10
C LEU A 137 12.41 -7.89 8.35
N GLU A 138 13.38 -8.33 7.54
CA GLU A 138 13.26 -9.60 6.81
C GLU A 138 13.23 -10.81 7.75
N GLU A 139 13.99 -10.79 8.84
CA GLU A 139 13.95 -11.83 9.88
C GLU A 139 12.56 -11.92 10.53
N ALA A 140 11.99 -10.79 10.90
CA ALA A 140 10.66 -10.73 11.55
C ALA A 140 9.55 -11.35 10.68
N VAL A 141 9.67 -11.26 9.34
CA VAL A 141 8.65 -11.76 8.41
C VAL A 141 8.97 -13.11 7.78
N ALA A 142 10.19 -13.62 7.95
CA ALA A 142 10.65 -14.87 7.33
C ALA A 142 9.80 -16.08 7.73
N GLY A 143 9.28 -16.10 8.96
CA GLY A 143 8.47 -17.21 9.48
C GLY A 143 7.13 -17.43 8.78
N PHE A 144 6.64 -16.44 8.02
CA PHE A 144 5.37 -16.55 7.31
C PHE A 144 5.44 -17.32 5.98
N GLY A 145 6.65 -17.56 5.43
CA GLY A 145 6.87 -18.38 4.24
C GLY A 145 6.43 -17.75 2.92
N PHE A 146 6.04 -16.49 2.89
CA PHE A 146 5.68 -15.74 1.68
C PHE A 146 6.21 -14.31 1.71
N THR A 147 6.25 -13.65 0.56
CA THR A 147 6.77 -12.29 0.43
C THR A 147 5.64 -11.26 0.53
N GLY A 148 5.95 -10.12 1.15
CA GLY A 148 5.04 -8.98 1.27
C GLY A 148 5.60 -7.70 0.66
N VAL A 149 5.22 -6.56 1.21
CA VAL A 149 5.63 -5.23 0.77
C VAL A 149 6.36 -4.51 1.89
N ILE A 150 7.50 -3.89 1.58
CA ILE A 150 8.23 -2.99 2.48
C ILE A 150 7.94 -1.55 2.04
N HIS A 151 7.33 -0.80 2.93
CA HIS A 151 6.99 0.61 2.76
C HIS A 151 8.11 1.46 3.34
N ALA A 152 8.63 2.41 2.57
CA ALA A 152 9.74 3.26 2.98
C ALA A 152 9.62 4.67 2.39
N ALA A 153 10.12 5.66 3.12
CA ALA A 153 10.23 7.01 2.64
C ALA A 153 11.09 7.09 1.37
N PRO A 154 10.72 7.89 0.37
CA PRO A 154 11.41 7.92 -0.93
C PRO A 154 12.87 8.38 -0.85
N HIS A 155 13.23 9.19 0.15
CA HIS A 155 14.61 9.67 0.33
C HIS A 155 15.58 8.53 0.71
N LEU A 156 15.08 7.41 1.26
CA LEU A 156 15.91 6.25 1.61
C LEU A 156 16.29 5.41 0.38
N ALA A 157 15.55 5.54 -0.73
CA ALA A 157 15.74 4.69 -1.89
C ALA A 157 17.18 4.70 -2.41
N ALA A 158 17.78 5.88 -2.58
CA ALA A 158 19.14 6.01 -3.10
C ALA A 158 20.18 5.30 -2.21
N ALA A 159 20.06 5.46 -0.88
CA ALA A 159 20.96 4.84 0.08
C ALA A 159 20.78 3.30 0.13
N LEU A 160 19.54 2.82 0.07
CA LEU A 160 19.23 1.38 0.01
C LEU A 160 19.75 0.72 -1.28
N TYR A 161 19.65 1.40 -2.43
CA TYR A 161 20.26 0.93 -3.68
C TYR A 161 21.78 0.91 -3.61
N ALA A 162 22.41 1.96 -3.05
CA ALA A 162 23.85 2.02 -2.87
C ALA A 162 24.36 0.90 -1.94
N ALA A 163 23.61 0.55 -0.91
CA ALA A 163 23.88 -0.55 0.01
C ALA A 163 23.54 -1.94 -0.56
N GLN A 164 23.07 -2.04 -1.82
CA GLN A 164 22.64 -3.28 -2.48
C GLN A 164 21.49 -4.04 -1.78
N LEU A 165 20.71 -3.31 -0.98
CA LEU A 165 19.54 -3.82 -0.28
C LEU A 165 18.27 -3.76 -1.16
N VAL A 166 18.37 -3.17 -2.34
CA VAL A 166 17.32 -3.14 -3.36
C VAL A 166 17.88 -3.69 -4.66
N ARG A 167 17.18 -4.66 -5.24
CA ARG A 167 17.46 -5.21 -6.57
C ARG A 167 16.25 -4.96 -7.46
N THR A 168 16.46 -4.87 -8.74
CA THR A 168 15.36 -4.76 -9.70
C THR A 168 15.10 -6.12 -10.34
N VAL A 169 13.90 -6.65 -10.14
CA VAL A 169 13.44 -7.91 -10.74
C VAL A 169 12.17 -7.62 -11.53
N ASN A 170 12.18 -7.91 -12.83
CA ASN A 170 11.07 -7.62 -13.74
C ASN A 170 10.59 -6.15 -13.66
N GLY A 171 11.53 -5.21 -13.54
CA GLY A 171 11.23 -3.78 -13.45
C GLY A 171 10.71 -3.31 -12.09
N LYS A 172 10.64 -4.19 -11.09
CA LYS A 172 10.16 -3.86 -9.74
C LYS A 172 11.29 -3.91 -8.72
N PRO A 173 11.37 -2.97 -7.77
CA PRO A 173 12.34 -3.01 -6.69
C PRO A 173 11.96 -4.09 -5.67
N VAL A 174 12.94 -4.94 -5.33
CA VAL A 174 12.78 -6.02 -4.34
C VAL A 174 13.93 -6.04 -3.36
N SER A 175 13.69 -6.54 -2.16
CA SER A 175 14.67 -6.73 -1.11
C SER A 175 15.53 -8.00 -1.36
N PRO A 176 16.59 -8.25 -0.60
CA PRO A 176 17.38 -9.47 -0.70
C PRO A 176 16.58 -10.76 -0.65
N LEU A 177 15.55 -10.87 0.21
CA LEU A 177 14.66 -12.04 0.31
C LEU A 177 13.43 -11.97 -0.60
N GLY A 178 13.28 -10.91 -1.41
CA GLY A 178 12.27 -10.85 -2.46
C GLY A 178 11.00 -10.08 -2.10
N HIS A 179 10.91 -9.42 -0.94
CA HIS A 179 9.83 -8.51 -0.61
C HIS A 179 9.84 -7.31 -1.57
N ARG A 180 8.68 -6.83 -2.00
CA ARG A 180 8.59 -5.66 -2.88
C ARG A 180 8.78 -4.37 -2.10
N TRP A 181 9.57 -3.45 -2.65
CA TRP A 181 9.67 -2.10 -2.08
C TRP A 181 8.63 -1.15 -2.65
N ALA A 182 8.04 -0.34 -1.79
CA ALA A 182 7.19 0.79 -2.13
C ALA A 182 7.84 2.09 -1.61
N PHE A 183 8.43 2.86 -2.54
CA PHE A 183 9.08 4.16 -2.28
C PHE A 183 8.19 5.31 -2.79
N GLY A 184 6.94 5.34 -2.37
CA GLY A 184 6.01 6.36 -2.82
C GLY A 184 6.22 7.72 -2.14
N ALA A 185 5.84 8.79 -2.84
CA ALA A 185 5.96 10.14 -2.29
C ALA A 185 5.08 10.37 -1.05
N GLY A 186 3.96 9.63 -0.92
CA GLY A 186 3.09 9.69 0.24
C GLY A 186 3.69 9.08 1.51
N TYR A 187 4.75 8.28 1.39
CA TYR A 187 5.46 7.69 2.53
C TYR A 187 6.52 8.60 3.17
N ALA A 188 6.58 9.88 2.81
CA ALA A 188 7.57 10.81 3.36
C ALA A 188 7.54 10.87 4.90
N GLU A 189 6.38 10.73 5.53
CA GLU A 189 6.20 10.77 6.99
C GLU A 189 6.72 9.52 7.70
N LEU A 190 7.02 8.43 7.01
CA LEU A 190 7.72 7.29 7.61
C LEU A 190 9.14 7.64 8.03
N ASP A 191 9.74 8.65 7.38
CA ASP A 191 11.09 9.14 7.63
C ASP A 191 12.12 8.00 7.70
N GLY A 192 12.74 7.74 8.85
CA GLY A 192 13.68 6.65 9.08
C GLY A 192 13.03 5.31 9.45
N THR A 193 11.69 5.19 9.40
CA THR A 193 11.00 3.96 9.75
C THR A 193 10.66 3.15 8.49
N LEU A 194 11.04 1.89 8.48
CA LEU A 194 10.63 0.91 7.48
C LEU A 194 9.46 0.11 8.04
N VAL A 195 8.39 -0.05 7.28
CA VAL A 195 7.25 -0.88 7.66
C VAL A 195 7.08 -2.01 6.65
N ALA A 196 6.97 -3.23 7.10
CA ALA A 196 6.66 -4.38 6.25
C ALA A 196 5.27 -4.92 6.56
N THR A 197 4.55 -5.27 5.50
CA THR A 197 3.23 -5.90 5.55
C THR A 197 3.22 -7.20 4.75
N GLY A 198 2.23 -8.04 4.97
CA GLY A 198 1.90 -9.11 4.04
C GLY A 198 1.61 -8.60 2.62
N PRO A 199 1.19 -9.47 1.70
CA PRO A 199 0.84 -9.08 0.34
C PRO A 199 -0.26 -8.00 0.33
N VAL A 200 0.02 -6.89 -0.35
CA VAL A 200 -0.91 -5.76 -0.40
C VAL A 200 -1.79 -5.83 -1.64
N VAL A 201 -3.07 -5.58 -1.44
CA VAL A 201 -4.05 -5.42 -2.51
C VAL A 201 -4.69 -4.03 -2.39
N VAL A 202 -4.68 -3.29 -3.49
CA VAL A 202 -5.38 -2.01 -3.62
C VAL A 202 -6.66 -2.24 -4.41
N HIS A 203 -7.79 -2.12 -3.74
CA HIS A 203 -9.12 -2.19 -4.34
C HIS A 203 -9.54 -0.79 -4.76
N ARG A 204 -9.89 -0.62 -6.02
CA ARG A 204 -10.28 0.66 -6.59
C ARG A 204 -11.72 0.60 -7.09
N GLY A 205 -12.56 1.53 -6.63
CA GLY A 205 -13.90 1.73 -7.16
C GLY A 205 -13.89 2.43 -8.52
N PRO A 206 -15.05 2.59 -9.17
CA PRO A 206 -15.18 3.37 -10.38
C PRO A 206 -14.85 4.86 -10.11
N VAL A 207 -14.36 5.56 -11.12
CA VAL A 207 -14.28 7.02 -11.06
C VAL A 207 -15.69 7.60 -11.16
N ILE A 208 -16.05 8.46 -10.23
CA ILE A 208 -17.34 9.14 -10.17
C ILE A 208 -17.10 10.61 -10.50
N PRO A 209 -17.44 11.06 -11.71
CA PRO A 209 -17.38 12.47 -12.05
C PRO A 209 -18.58 13.20 -11.46
N SER A 210 -18.37 14.40 -10.97
CA SER A 210 -19.43 15.34 -10.59
C SER A 210 -19.08 16.73 -11.05
N SER A 211 -20.07 17.58 -11.25
CA SER A 211 -19.88 18.92 -11.76
C SER A 211 -20.97 19.85 -11.26
N GLY A 212 -20.59 21.08 -10.92
CA GLY A 212 -21.52 22.10 -10.48
C GLY A 212 -21.09 23.50 -10.91
N PRO A 213 -22.04 24.40 -11.21
CA PRO A 213 -21.75 25.80 -11.46
C PRO A 213 -21.55 26.56 -10.16
N ASP A 214 -20.57 27.46 -10.14
CA ASP A 214 -20.43 28.51 -9.13
C ASP A 214 -20.91 29.84 -9.77
N TYR A 215 -22.18 30.11 -9.68
CA TYR A 215 -22.81 31.29 -10.29
C TYR A 215 -22.25 32.62 -9.79
N PRO A 216 -21.94 32.79 -8.48
CA PRO A 216 -21.39 34.07 -7.97
C PRO A 216 -20.07 34.46 -8.65
N HIS A 217 -19.25 33.50 -9.02
CA HIS A 217 -17.94 33.71 -9.62
C HIS A 217 -17.90 33.50 -11.13
N ASN A 218 -19.03 33.10 -11.73
CA ASN A 218 -19.10 32.69 -13.14
C ASN A 218 -18.08 31.57 -13.46
N GLU A 219 -17.94 30.65 -12.52
CA GLU A 219 -17.01 29.51 -12.56
C GLU A 219 -17.77 28.19 -12.57
N ARG A 220 -17.04 27.14 -12.79
CA ARG A 220 -17.50 25.77 -12.79
C ARG A 220 -16.48 24.91 -12.07
N LEU A 221 -16.96 24.07 -11.18
CA LEU A 221 -16.19 23.06 -10.49
C LEU A 221 -16.50 21.69 -11.08
N ASP A 222 -15.50 21.02 -11.64
CA ASP A 222 -15.56 19.65 -12.10
C ASP A 222 -14.69 18.79 -11.17
N VAL A 223 -15.26 17.72 -10.62
CA VAL A 223 -14.63 16.84 -9.64
C VAL A 223 -14.57 15.42 -10.20
N ALA A 224 -13.46 14.75 -9.99
CA ALA A 224 -13.31 13.31 -10.22
C ALA A 224 -12.92 12.63 -8.91
N GLU A 225 -13.71 11.66 -8.47
CA GLU A 225 -13.52 10.95 -7.20
C GLU A 225 -13.54 9.44 -7.42
N ARG A 226 -12.86 8.70 -6.54
CA ARG A 226 -13.04 7.26 -6.42
C ARG A 226 -12.82 6.80 -5.00
N GLU A 227 -13.46 5.69 -4.65
CA GLU A 227 -13.24 4.98 -3.40
C GLU A 227 -12.08 4.01 -3.57
N VAL A 228 -11.18 3.99 -2.58
CA VAL A 228 -10.02 3.09 -2.56
C VAL A 228 -9.95 2.42 -1.20
N VAL A 229 -9.72 1.11 -1.18
CA VAL A 229 -9.44 0.35 0.04
C VAL A 229 -8.11 -0.36 -0.14
N VAL A 230 -7.20 -0.19 0.81
CA VAL A 230 -5.93 -0.93 0.84
C VAL A 230 -6.01 -2.00 1.89
N THR A 231 -5.76 -3.24 1.48
CA THR A 231 -5.82 -4.42 2.34
C THR A 231 -4.50 -5.18 2.30
N TRP A 232 -4.19 -5.89 3.37
CA TRP A 232 -3.10 -6.86 3.41
C TRP A 232 -3.42 -7.98 4.39
N GLU A 233 -2.67 -9.08 4.33
CA GLU A 233 -2.86 -10.23 5.20
C GLU A 233 -1.72 -10.36 6.21
N CYS A 234 -2.03 -11.00 7.32
CA CYS A 234 -1.18 -11.63 8.30
C CYS A 234 -0.42 -10.68 9.22
N TRP A 235 0.49 -9.89 8.71
CA TRP A 235 1.44 -9.20 9.58
C TRP A 235 1.71 -7.76 9.15
N THR A 236 2.01 -6.96 10.15
CA THR A 236 2.56 -5.61 9.99
C THR A 236 3.66 -5.45 11.03
N THR A 237 4.88 -5.20 10.61
CA THR A 237 6.01 -4.98 11.51
C THR A 237 6.80 -3.75 11.08
N ALA A 238 7.48 -3.10 12.02
CA ALA A 238 8.23 -1.89 11.75
C ALA A 238 9.61 -1.91 12.42
N VAL A 239 10.58 -1.30 11.74
CA VAL A 239 11.94 -1.09 12.25
C VAL A 239 12.33 0.36 11.99
N THR A 240 12.87 1.04 13.00
CA THR A 240 13.40 2.40 12.87
C THR A 240 14.93 2.37 12.74
N ILE A 241 15.45 3.11 11.78
CA ILE A 241 16.87 3.26 11.53
C ILE A 241 17.42 4.29 12.51
N GLY A 242 18.19 3.84 13.48
CA GLY A 242 18.94 4.72 14.41
C GLY A 242 20.19 5.30 13.76
N ALA A 243 20.66 6.40 14.35
CA ALA A 243 21.89 7.07 13.95
C ALA A 243 23.14 6.22 14.21
#